data_46cb796e69864aae78c439b03b850fb6
#
_entry.id   46cb796e69864aae78c439b03b850fb6
#
_cell.length_a   1.000
_cell.length_b   1.000
_cell.length_c   1.000
_cell.angle_alpha   90.00
_cell.angle_beta   90.00
_cell.angle_gamma   90.00
#
_symmetry.space_group_name_H-M   'P 1'
#
loop_
_entity.id
_entity.type
_entity.pdbx_description
1 polymer ?
#
loop_
_entity_poly.entity_id
_entity_poly.type
_entity_poly.pdbx_seq_one_letter_code
_entity_poly.pdbx_strand_id
1 'polypeptide(L)'
;MTERVPLLLLPGLLDTETLWRHQVENLADIADITIGDLTTQESIPDMAVSVLAQAPERFALAGLSMGGFTALEIMRQAPERVTRLALLDTTPFGDLPERIEGRKAQLALVRDGRFKEVIAQSVKFKVKPEGPPKVALEETIRAMCTTIGPDTFLRQQTAILHRADTSDVLARIKCPTLVLCGRQDQPTPLEAHEKMAASIDDAMLVIIEDCGHLAPLEQPEATTAAMREWLLA
;
A
#
# COMPACT_ATOMS: atom_id res chain seq x y z
N MET A 1 -29.63 9.00 8.48
CA MET A 1 -28.30 9.07 7.83
C MET A 1 -27.58 7.82 8.28
N THR A 2 -27.13 6.97 7.36
CA THR A 2 -26.27 5.84 7.69
C THR A 2 -24.97 6.38 8.27
N GLU A 3 -24.52 5.82 9.38
CA GLU A 3 -23.26 6.17 10.00
C GLU A 3 -22.13 5.84 9.03
N ARG A 4 -21.21 6.80 8.79
CA ARG A 4 -20.08 6.60 7.89
C ARG A 4 -19.05 5.70 8.54
N VAL A 5 -18.43 4.84 7.76
CA VAL A 5 -17.42 3.89 8.25
C VAL A 5 -16.09 4.64 8.49
N PRO A 6 -15.49 4.59 9.70
CA PRO A 6 -14.14 5.08 9.89
C PRO A 6 -13.18 4.28 8.99
N LEU A 7 -12.52 4.93 8.03
CA LEU A 7 -11.61 4.31 7.06
C LEU A 7 -10.21 4.90 7.18
N LEU A 8 -9.25 4.03 7.45
CA LEU A 8 -7.84 4.37 7.50
C LEU A 8 -7.13 3.90 6.23
N LEU A 9 -6.48 4.81 5.52
CA LEU A 9 -5.73 4.56 4.29
C LEU A 9 -4.23 4.69 4.56
N LEU A 10 -3.45 3.66 4.24
CA LEU A 10 -2.00 3.62 4.42
C LEU A 10 -1.28 3.69 3.07
N PRO A 11 -0.44 4.73 2.83
CA PRO A 11 0.29 4.88 1.57
C PRO A 11 1.47 3.91 1.47
N GLY A 12 2.00 3.78 0.26
CA GLY A 12 3.20 3.00 -0.03
C GLY A 12 4.50 3.78 0.20
N LEU A 13 5.62 3.13 -0.18
CA LEU A 13 6.96 3.74 -0.17
C LEU A 13 7.00 4.96 -1.09
N LEU A 14 7.43 6.11 -0.58
CA LEU A 14 7.52 7.38 -1.32
C LEU A 14 6.18 7.92 -1.82
N ASP A 15 5.07 7.47 -1.26
CA ASP A 15 3.74 7.97 -1.62
C ASP A 15 3.22 8.93 -0.55
N THR A 16 2.48 9.95 -0.97
CA THR A 16 1.79 10.92 -0.09
C THR A 16 0.29 10.67 -0.11
N GLU A 17 -0.49 11.52 0.58
CA GLU A 17 -1.95 11.53 0.50
C GLU A 17 -2.49 11.65 -0.94
N THR A 18 -1.69 12.19 -1.87
CA THR A 18 -2.04 12.27 -3.30
C THR A 18 -2.36 10.90 -3.91
N LEU A 19 -1.76 9.83 -3.40
CA LEU A 19 -2.07 8.44 -3.79
C LEU A 19 -3.58 8.16 -3.71
N TRP A 20 -4.22 8.63 -2.65
CA TRP A 20 -5.60 8.31 -2.29
C TRP A 20 -6.61 9.41 -2.67
N ARG A 21 -6.19 10.46 -3.39
CA ARG A 21 -7.04 11.62 -3.67
C ARG A 21 -8.41 11.25 -4.25
N HIS A 22 -8.44 10.39 -5.28
CA HIS A 22 -9.70 9.98 -5.91
C HIS A 22 -10.60 9.20 -4.95
N GLN A 23 -10.02 8.31 -4.14
CA GLN A 23 -10.76 7.52 -3.15
C GLN A 23 -11.31 8.41 -2.03
N VAL A 24 -10.52 9.37 -1.56
CA VAL A 24 -10.98 10.35 -0.54
C VAL A 24 -12.18 11.15 -1.06
N GLU A 25 -12.12 11.64 -2.29
CA GLU A 25 -13.20 12.43 -2.89
C GLU A 25 -14.47 11.59 -3.14
N ASN A 26 -14.31 10.34 -3.58
CA ASN A 26 -15.42 9.52 -4.08
C ASN A 26 -15.93 8.45 -3.10
N LEU A 27 -15.39 8.36 -1.88
CA LEU A 27 -15.91 7.52 -0.79
C LEU A 27 -16.40 8.34 0.41
N ALA A 28 -16.29 9.66 0.38
CA ALA A 28 -16.66 10.55 1.48
C ALA A 28 -18.15 10.51 1.87
N ASP A 29 -19.00 10.01 0.99
CA ASP A 29 -20.42 9.79 1.25
C ASP A 29 -20.70 8.59 2.17
N ILE A 30 -19.79 7.60 2.23
CA ILE A 30 -19.94 6.36 3.00
C ILE A 30 -18.86 6.16 4.06
N ALA A 31 -17.75 6.90 4.02
CA ALA A 31 -16.63 6.73 4.93
C ALA A 31 -16.12 8.07 5.52
N ASP A 32 -15.66 8.01 6.77
CA ASP A 32 -14.85 9.06 7.40
C ASP A 32 -13.38 8.67 7.26
N ILE A 33 -12.69 9.32 6.31
CA ILE A 33 -11.39 8.89 5.84
C ILE A 33 -10.24 9.61 6.56
N THR A 34 -9.29 8.83 7.05
CA THR A 34 -8.01 9.32 7.60
C THR A 34 -6.86 8.66 6.84
N ILE A 35 -5.80 9.40 6.55
CA ILE A 35 -4.58 8.87 5.95
C ILE A 35 -3.52 8.74 7.05
N GLY A 36 -2.98 7.53 7.20
CA GLY A 36 -1.94 7.26 8.20
C GLY A 36 -0.58 7.78 7.79
N ASP A 37 0.16 8.31 8.74
CA ASP A 37 1.54 8.77 8.56
C ASP A 37 2.52 7.59 8.75
N LEU A 38 3.29 7.27 7.71
CA LEU A 38 4.34 6.25 7.69
C LEU A 38 5.72 6.85 7.41
N THR A 39 5.95 8.12 7.79
CA THR A 39 7.18 8.85 7.43
C THR A 39 8.23 8.89 8.51
N THR A 40 7.89 8.57 9.76
CA THR A 40 8.74 8.84 10.92
C THR A 40 9.45 7.61 11.52
N GLN A 41 8.91 6.40 11.31
CA GLN A 41 9.46 5.16 11.87
C GLN A 41 10.40 4.45 10.89
N GLU A 42 11.28 3.59 11.44
CA GLU A 42 12.26 2.79 10.70
C GLU A 42 11.98 1.29 10.73
N SER A 43 10.81 0.88 11.23
CA SER A 43 10.35 -0.50 11.22
C SER A 43 8.85 -0.60 10.95
N ILE A 44 8.40 -1.67 10.29
CA ILE A 44 6.98 -1.94 10.05
C ILE A 44 6.21 -2.11 11.37
N PRO A 45 6.73 -2.82 12.40
CA PRO A 45 6.06 -2.89 13.70
C PRO A 45 5.85 -1.52 14.37
N ASP A 46 6.83 -0.62 14.32
CA ASP A 46 6.70 0.72 14.93
C ASP A 46 5.75 1.61 14.11
N MET A 47 5.71 1.47 12.78
CA MET A 47 4.69 2.11 11.93
C MET A 47 3.29 1.68 12.37
N ALA A 48 3.06 0.38 12.58
CA ALA A 48 1.78 -0.14 13.04
C ALA A 48 1.39 0.41 14.42
N VAL A 49 2.32 0.46 15.39
CA VAL A 49 2.09 1.06 16.72
C VAL A 49 1.70 2.54 16.60
N SER A 50 2.45 3.31 15.80
CA SER A 50 2.18 4.74 15.59
C SER A 50 0.81 5.01 14.97
N VAL A 51 0.43 4.22 13.98
CA VAL A 51 -0.89 4.28 13.33
C VAL A 51 -2.00 3.92 14.33
N LEU A 52 -1.86 2.82 15.07
CA LEU A 52 -2.83 2.37 16.06
C LEU A 52 -3.04 3.39 17.19
N ALA A 53 -2.01 4.15 17.57
CA ALA A 53 -2.11 5.20 18.59
C ALA A 53 -3.03 6.37 18.19
N GLN A 54 -3.22 6.60 16.89
CA GLN A 54 -3.99 7.70 16.32
C GLN A 54 -5.33 7.25 15.72
N ALA A 55 -5.48 5.95 15.42
CA ALA A 55 -6.66 5.40 14.79
C ALA A 55 -7.88 5.38 15.75
N PRO A 56 -9.12 5.48 15.23
CA PRO A 56 -10.32 5.20 16.00
C PRO A 56 -10.29 3.83 16.68
N GLU A 57 -11.16 3.62 17.68
CA GLU A 57 -11.24 2.32 18.38
C GLU A 57 -11.47 1.15 17.43
N ARG A 58 -12.36 1.32 16.44
CA ARG A 58 -12.62 0.35 15.36
C ARG A 58 -12.69 1.06 14.01
N PHE A 59 -12.08 0.47 12.99
CA PHE A 59 -11.97 1.08 11.67
C PHE A 59 -11.86 0.04 10.56
N ALA A 60 -12.24 0.43 9.34
CA ALA A 60 -11.83 -0.25 8.11
C ALA A 60 -10.40 0.19 7.76
N LEU A 61 -9.58 -0.73 7.29
CA LEU A 61 -8.16 -0.51 7.02
C LEU A 61 -7.83 -0.86 5.57
N ALA A 62 -7.25 0.06 4.82
CA ALA A 62 -6.74 -0.20 3.48
C ALA A 62 -5.27 0.21 3.40
N GLY A 63 -4.42 -0.67 2.86
CA GLY A 63 -2.99 -0.40 2.70
C GLY A 63 -2.48 -0.78 1.33
N LEU A 64 -1.72 0.13 0.71
CA LEU A 64 -1.04 -0.11 -0.56
C LEU A 64 0.45 -0.38 -0.33
N SER A 65 0.99 -1.45 -0.91
CA SER A 65 2.42 -1.77 -0.91
C SER A 65 3.00 -1.79 0.53
N MET A 66 3.88 -0.86 0.90
CA MET A 66 4.38 -0.70 2.27
C MET A 66 3.24 -0.47 3.27
N GLY A 67 2.20 0.28 2.90
CA GLY A 67 0.99 0.41 3.69
C GLY A 67 0.28 -0.92 3.92
N GLY A 68 0.34 -1.85 2.96
CA GLY A 68 -0.16 -3.21 3.09
C GLY A 68 0.67 -4.05 4.08
N PHE A 69 2.01 -3.91 4.07
CA PHE A 69 2.88 -4.54 5.09
C PHE A 69 2.52 -4.05 6.50
N THR A 70 2.29 -2.74 6.63
CA THR A 70 1.86 -2.12 7.89
C THR A 70 0.46 -2.58 8.28
N ALA A 71 -0.47 -2.73 7.33
CA ALA A 71 -1.81 -3.24 7.59
C ALA A 71 -1.79 -4.69 8.09
N LEU A 72 -0.97 -5.56 7.52
CA LEU A 72 -0.79 -6.94 8.00
C LEU A 72 -0.16 -6.98 9.40
N GLU A 73 0.75 -6.06 9.70
CA GLU A 73 1.31 -5.95 11.05
C GLU A 73 0.27 -5.42 12.06
N ILE A 74 -0.62 -4.50 11.66
CA ILE A 74 -1.77 -4.08 12.47
C ILE A 74 -2.68 -5.28 12.74
N MET A 75 -2.95 -6.13 11.74
CA MET A 75 -3.71 -7.38 11.92
C MET A 75 -3.02 -8.36 12.87
N ARG A 76 -1.70 -8.31 12.99
CA ARG A 76 -0.96 -9.10 13.99
C ARG A 76 -1.11 -8.55 15.40
N GLN A 77 -1.05 -7.23 15.56
CA GLN A 77 -1.03 -6.55 16.87
C GLN A 77 -2.41 -6.32 17.47
N ALA A 78 -3.41 -5.97 16.64
CA ALA A 78 -4.74 -5.54 17.10
C ALA A 78 -5.85 -5.92 16.09
N PRO A 79 -6.03 -7.22 15.76
CA PRO A 79 -7.00 -7.67 14.75
C PRO A 79 -8.45 -7.30 15.11
N GLU A 80 -8.78 -7.19 16.39
CA GLU A 80 -10.11 -6.85 16.90
C GLU A 80 -10.54 -5.40 16.58
N ARG A 81 -9.58 -4.53 16.27
CA ARG A 81 -9.85 -3.13 15.89
C ARG A 81 -10.21 -2.99 14.42
N VAL A 82 -9.83 -3.96 13.57
CA VAL A 82 -10.03 -3.89 12.12
C VAL A 82 -11.38 -4.53 11.77
N THR A 83 -12.32 -3.72 11.31
CA THR A 83 -13.66 -4.17 10.92
C THR A 83 -13.73 -4.72 9.50
N ARG A 84 -12.85 -4.24 8.62
CA ARG A 84 -12.69 -4.64 7.22
C ARG A 84 -11.24 -4.40 6.80
N LEU A 85 -10.68 -5.22 5.93
CA LEU A 85 -9.29 -5.12 5.46
C LEU A 85 -9.24 -5.02 3.94
N ALA A 86 -8.45 -4.09 3.39
CA ALA A 86 -8.13 -4.03 1.98
C ALA A 86 -6.60 -4.01 1.77
N LEU A 87 -6.10 -4.96 1.01
CA LEU A 87 -4.70 -5.15 0.69
C LEU A 87 -4.50 -4.88 -0.82
N LEU A 88 -3.93 -3.72 -1.13
CA LEU A 88 -3.77 -3.25 -2.51
C LEU A 88 -2.30 -3.31 -2.92
N ASP A 89 -2.02 -3.88 -4.08
CA ASP A 89 -0.66 -3.90 -4.68
C ASP A 89 0.43 -4.22 -3.63
N THR A 90 0.25 -5.32 -2.87
CA THR A 90 1.07 -5.68 -1.72
C THR A 90 1.30 -7.19 -1.61
N THR A 91 2.10 -7.63 -0.64
CA THR A 91 2.40 -9.04 -0.42
C THR A 91 2.67 -9.32 1.05
N PRO A 92 2.29 -10.47 1.62
CA PRO A 92 2.68 -10.88 2.96
C PRO A 92 4.08 -11.50 3.02
N PHE A 93 4.63 -11.90 1.86
CA PHE A 93 5.88 -12.66 1.78
C PHE A 93 7.11 -11.76 1.91
N GLY A 94 8.19 -12.32 2.47
CA GLY A 94 9.50 -11.66 2.49
C GLY A 94 10.07 -11.41 1.10
N ASP A 95 11.03 -10.49 1.00
CA ASP A 95 11.73 -10.24 -0.26
C ASP A 95 12.66 -11.40 -0.63
N LEU A 96 12.74 -11.70 -1.92
CA LEU A 96 13.76 -12.58 -2.47
C LEU A 96 15.15 -11.93 -2.38
N PRO A 97 16.25 -12.72 -2.38
CA PRO A 97 17.62 -12.21 -2.24
C PRO A 97 17.97 -11.07 -3.21
N GLU A 98 17.54 -11.17 -4.46
CA GLU A 98 17.81 -10.16 -5.49
C GLU A 98 17.14 -8.81 -5.16
N ARG A 99 15.93 -8.85 -4.57
CA ARG A 99 15.24 -7.64 -4.13
C ARG A 99 15.89 -7.02 -2.90
N ILE A 100 16.37 -7.85 -1.98
CA ILE A 100 17.15 -7.40 -0.82
C ILE A 100 18.39 -6.62 -1.28
N GLU A 101 19.15 -7.17 -2.22
CA GLU A 101 20.32 -6.47 -2.77
C GLU A 101 19.96 -5.20 -3.53
N GLY A 102 18.87 -5.21 -4.29
CA GLY A 102 18.34 -4.01 -4.95
C GLY A 102 17.99 -2.88 -3.95
N ARG A 103 17.35 -3.23 -2.82
CA ARG A 103 17.03 -2.25 -1.76
C ARG A 103 18.28 -1.69 -1.09
N LYS A 104 19.28 -2.54 -0.81
CA LYS A 104 20.58 -2.09 -0.27
C LYS A 104 21.28 -1.14 -1.22
N ALA A 105 21.27 -1.43 -2.53
CA ALA A 105 21.84 -0.55 -3.55
C ALA A 105 21.12 0.82 -3.59
N GLN A 106 19.80 0.85 -3.49
CA GLN A 106 19.03 2.10 -3.43
C GLN A 106 19.35 2.91 -2.16
N LEU A 107 19.48 2.26 -1.00
CA LEU A 107 19.93 2.93 0.23
C LEU A 107 21.31 3.54 0.08
N ALA A 108 22.26 2.85 -0.57
CA ALA A 108 23.59 3.36 -0.86
C ALA A 108 23.54 4.58 -1.79
N LEU A 109 22.77 4.52 -2.89
CA LEU A 109 22.57 5.65 -3.80
C LEU A 109 22.10 6.92 -3.08
N VAL A 110 21.12 6.77 -2.16
CA VAL A 110 20.59 7.92 -1.42
C VAL A 110 21.63 8.49 -0.45
N ARG A 111 22.38 7.64 0.26
CA ARG A 111 23.49 8.07 1.15
C ARG A 111 24.59 8.81 0.39
N ASP A 112 24.79 8.48 -0.88
CA ASP A 112 25.72 9.15 -1.79
C ASP A 112 25.13 10.43 -2.45
N GLY A 113 23.95 10.89 -2.01
CA GLY A 113 23.29 12.09 -2.55
C GLY A 113 22.58 11.89 -3.90
N ARG A 114 22.41 10.66 -4.36
CA ARG A 114 21.85 10.29 -5.68
C ARG A 114 20.36 9.96 -5.64
N PHE A 115 19.59 10.61 -4.77
CA PHE A 115 18.16 10.34 -4.59
C PHE A 115 17.33 10.51 -5.87
N LYS A 116 17.72 11.44 -6.77
CA LYS A 116 17.06 11.63 -8.06
C LYS A 116 17.07 10.36 -8.94
N GLU A 117 18.09 9.54 -8.83
CA GLU A 117 18.17 8.27 -9.57
C GLU A 117 17.21 7.24 -8.99
N VAL A 118 17.06 7.21 -7.66
CA VAL A 118 16.05 6.37 -6.99
C VAL A 118 14.65 6.78 -7.41
N ILE A 119 14.33 8.08 -7.49
CA ILE A 119 13.06 8.57 -8.01
C ILE A 119 12.81 8.06 -9.43
N ALA A 120 13.81 8.19 -10.33
CA ALA A 120 13.67 7.74 -11.71
C ALA A 120 13.42 6.23 -11.82
N GLN A 121 14.09 5.42 -10.98
CA GLN A 121 13.86 3.98 -10.88
C GLN A 121 12.46 3.67 -10.36
N SER A 122 12.02 4.37 -9.30
CA SER A 122 10.70 4.18 -8.69
C SER A 122 9.57 4.46 -9.68
N VAL A 123 9.64 5.56 -10.43
CA VAL A 123 8.65 5.89 -11.46
C VAL A 123 8.54 4.75 -12.48
N LYS A 124 9.68 4.32 -13.04
CA LYS A 124 9.70 3.26 -14.06
C LYS A 124 9.17 1.91 -13.54
N PHE A 125 9.40 1.61 -12.26
CA PHE A 125 9.05 0.32 -11.67
C PHE A 125 7.59 0.25 -11.19
N LYS A 126 7.02 1.39 -10.76
CA LYS A 126 5.65 1.45 -10.23
C LYS A 126 4.58 1.55 -11.33
N VAL A 127 4.89 2.14 -12.48
CA VAL A 127 3.92 2.30 -13.58
C VAL A 127 3.90 1.05 -14.44
N LYS A 128 2.72 0.73 -14.99
CA LYS A 128 2.56 -0.33 -15.99
C LYS A 128 3.64 -0.20 -17.08
N PRO A 129 4.38 -1.29 -17.40
CA PRO A 129 5.52 -1.23 -18.32
C PRO A 129 5.16 -1.06 -19.78
N GLU A 130 3.91 -1.39 -20.16
CA GLU A 130 3.45 -1.42 -21.54
C GLU A 130 2.49 -0.28 -21.87
N GLY A 131 2.55 0.22 -23.10
CA GLY A 131 1.64 1.25 -23.61
C GLY A 131 2.30 2.63 -23.73
N PRO A 132 1.53 3.65 -24.14
CA PRO A 132 2.04 5.01 -24.26
C PRO A 132 2.46 5.57 -22.90
N PRO A 133 3.47 6.49 -22.89
CA PRO A 133 3.91 7.14 -21.65
C PRO A 133 2.75 7.85 -20.93
N LYS A 134 2.58 7.55 -19.66
CA LYS A 134 1.60 8.22 -18.78
C LYS A 134 2.24 9.45 -18.13
N VAL A 135 2.59 10.48 -18.91
CA VAL A 135 3.41 11.64 -18.48
C VAL A 135 2.86 12.28 -17.20
N ALA A 136 1.56 12.58 -17.13
CA ALA A 136 0.95 13.21 -15.97
C ALA A 136 1.03 12.32 -14.70
N LEU A 137 0.90 11.00 -14.85
CA LEU A 137 1.06 10.04 -13.76
C LEU A 137 2.52 10.00 -13.28
N GLU A 138 3.48 9.94 -14.19
CA GLU A 138 4.90 9.96 -13.85
C GLU A 138 5.30 11.25 -13.14
N GLU A 139 4.77 12.40 -13.57
CA GLU A 139 4.97 13.68 -12.89
C GLU A 139 4.39 13.68 -11.48
N THR A 140 3.20 13.12 -11.30
CA THR A 140 2.57 12.96 -9.97
C THR A 140 3.44 12.10 -9.05
N ILE A 141 3.94 10.96 -9.54
CA ILE A 141 4.82 10.07 -8.76
C ILE A 141 6.12 10.79 -8.40
N ARG A 142 6.74 11.51 -9.33
CA ARG A 142 7.95 12.32 -9.08
C ARG A 142 7.72 13.37 -8.01
N ALA A 143 6.57 14.05 -8.05
CA ALA A 143 6.20 15.04 -7.06
C ALA A 143 6.04 14.43 -5.67
N MET A 144 5.30 13.31 -5.54
CA MET A 144 5.17 12.56 -4.27
C MET A 144 6.54 12.17 -3.72
N CYS A 145 7.39 11.51 -4.53
CA CYS A 145 8.73 11.11 -4.12
C CYS A 145 9.59 12.31 -3.65
N THR A 146 9.49 13.44 -4.35
CA THR A 146 10.23 14.67 -4.00
C THR A 146 9.75 15.25 -2.68
N THR A 147 8.44 15.25 -2.44
CA THR A 147 7.81 15.72 -1.19
C THR A 147 8.24 14.87 0.00
N ILE A 148 8.24 13.55 -0.15
CA ILE A 148 8.69 12.60 0.90
C ILE A 148 10.16 12.80 1.23
N GLY A 149 11.01 12.97 0.23
CA GLY A 149 12.43 13.28 0.40
C GLY A 149 13.33 12.10 0.78
N PRO A 150 14.66 12.33 0.76
CA PRO A 150 15.65 11.26 0.94
C PRO A 150 15.69 10.68 2.35
N ASP A 151 15.54 11.50 3.39
CA ASP A 151 15.65 11.02 4.77
C ASP A 151 14.48 10.10 5.14
N THR A 152 13.27 10.42 4.69
CA THR A 152 12.10 9.56 4.87
C THR A 152 12.23 8.29 4.03
N PHE A 153 12.74 8.40 2.80
CA PHE A 153 13.03 7.20 2.00
C PHE A 153 13.98 6.24 2.73
N LEU A 154 15.05 6.76 3.34
CA LEU A 154 16.00 5.92 4.09
C LEU A 154 15.30 5.16 5.23
N ARG A 155 14.42 5.81 5.99
CA ARG A 155 13.62 5.17 7.05
C ARG A 155 12.68 4.11 6.48
N GLN A 156 11.86 4.48 5.52
CA GLN A 156 10.87 3.58 4.91
C GLN A 156 11.53 2.37 4.24
N GLN A 157 12.60 2.58 3.47
CA GLN A 157 13.31 1.49 2.80
C GLN A 157 14.01 0.57 3.80
N THR A 158 14.52 1.11 4.92
CA THR A 158 15.07 0.32 6.02
C THR A 158 13.98 -0.54 6.68
N ALA A 159 12.80 0.03 6.94
CA ALA A 159 11.66 -0.70 7.48
C ALA A 159 11.25 -1.86 6.56
N ILE A 160 11.19 -1.63 5.25
CA ILE A 160 10.84 -2.69 4.28
C ILE A 160 11.93 -3.75 4.21
N LEU A 161 13.21 -3.37 4.20
CA LEU A 161 14.35 -4.30 4.13
C LEU A 161 14.35 -5.31 5.29
N HIS A 162 13.94 -4.87 6.47
CA HIS A 162 13.96 -5.69 7.68
C HIS A 162 12.57 -6.26 8.06
N ARG A 163 11.55 -6.10 7.21
CA ARG A 163 10.22 -6.64 7.52
C ARG A 163 10.23 -8.15 7.62
N ALA A 164 9.45 -8.66 8.55
CA ALA A 164 9.17 -10.09 8.64
C ALA A 164 8.22 -10.55 7.53
N ASP A 165 8.24 -11.83 7.21
CA ASP A 165 7.16 -12.51 6.52
C ASP A 165 5.92 -12.52 7.43
N THR A 166 4.76 -12.16 6.90
CA THR A 166 3.49 -12.05 7.61
C THR A 166 2.43 -13.02 7.08
N SER A 167 2.84 -14.03 6.32
CA SER A 167 1.92 -15.03 5.75
C SER A 167 1.17 -15.83 6.82
N ASP A 168 1.74 -15.97 8.01
CA ASP A 168 1.10 -16.59 9.17
C ASP A 168 -0.14 -15.84 9.69
N VAL A 169 -0.27 -14.55 9.34
CA VAL A 169 -1.42 -13.72 9.75
C VAL A 169 -2.65 -14.04 8.91
N LEU A 170 -2.48 -14.41 7.63
CA LEU A 170 -3.56 -14.51 6.64
C LEU A 170 -4.72 -15.41 7.08
N ALA A 171 -4.43 -16.63 7.54
CA ALA A 171 -5.45 -17.59 8.00
C ALA A 171 -6.21 -17.14 9.27
N ARG A 172 -5.69 -16.13 9.97
CA ARG A 172 -6.30 -15.56 11.18
C ARG A 172 -7.20 -14.36 10.90
N ILE A 173 -7.20 -13.83 9.67
CA ILE A 173 -8.05 -12.73 9.26
C ILE A 173 -9.50 -13.24 9.18
N LYS A 174 -10.41 -12.58 9.89
CA LYS A 174 -11.84 -12.97 9.97
C LYS A 174 -12.79 -11.84 9.57
N CYS A 175 -12.28 -10.67 9.24
CA CYS A 175 -13.09 -9.57 8.74
C CYS A 175 -13.21 -9.64 7.20
N PRO A 176 -14.25 -9.04 6.60
CA PRO A 176 -14.38 -8.92 5.15
C PRO A 176 -13.12 -8.33 4.53
N THR A 177 -12.51 -9.06 3.57
CA THR A 177 -11.21 -8.70 3.03
C THR A 177 -11.26 -8.52 1.52
N LEU A 178 -10.73 -7.38 1.03
CA LEU A 178 -10.43 -7.11 -0.36
C LEU A 178 -8.93 -7.31 -0.60
N VAL A 179 -8.59 -8.13 -1.58
CA VAL A 179 -7.26 -8.21 -2.18
C VAL A 179 -7.36 -7.62 -3.58
N LEU A 180 -6.62 -6.55 -3.87
CA LEU A 180 -6.68 -5.86 -5.16
C LEU A 180 -5.28 -5.69 -5.72
N CYS A 181 -5.10 -5.95 -7.01
CA CYS A 181 -3.84 -5.65 -7.68
C CYS A 181 -4.01 -5.25 -9.14
N GLY A 182 -3.08 -4.45 -9.64
CA GLY A 182 -2.89 -4.25 -11.07
C GLY A 182 -2.38 -5.52 -11.75
N ARG A 183 -2.93 -5.87 -12.93
CA ARG A 183 -2.47 -7.07 -13.67
C ARG A 183 -0.98 -7.02 -14.00
N GLN A 184 -0.43 -5.85 -14.27
CA GLN A 184 0.96 -5.63 -14.62
C GLN A 184 1.81 -5.10 -13.45
N ASP A 185 1.40 -5.37 -12.22
CA ASP A 185 2.18 -5.00 -11.04
C ASP A 185 3.53 -5.76 -11.02
N GLN A 186 4.63 -5.02 -11.17
CA GLN A 186 5.99 -5.59 -11.14
C GLN A 186 6.54 -5.73 -9.71
N PRO A 187 6.37 -4.72 -8.81
CA PRO A 187 6.76 -4.82 -7.41
C PRO A 187 6.14 -5.98 -6.65
N THR A 188 4.85 -6.22 -6.82
CA THR A 188 4.11 -7.29 -6.15
C THR A 188 3.24 -8.02 -7.16
N PRO A 189 3.80 -9.03 -7.87
CA PRO A 189 3.13 -9.68 -8.99
C PRO A 189 1.81 -10.34 -8.63
N LEU A 190 0.90 -10.43 -9.61
CA LEU A 190 -0.44 -11.02 -9.48
C LEU A 190 -0.45 -12.36 -8.74
N GLU A 191 0.52 -13.24 -9.02
CA GLU A 191 0.63 -14.54 -8.35
C GLU A 191 0.73 -14.43 -6.82
N ALA A 192 1.37 -13.39 -6.30
CA ALA A 192 1.45 -13.16 -4.85
C ALA A 192 0.08 -12.79 -4.27
N HIS A 193 -0.73 -12.01 -5.01
CA HIS A 193 -2.09 -11.65 -4.60
C HIS A 193 -3.05 -12.83 -4.68
N GLU A 194 -2.94 -13.66 -5.71
CA GLU A 194 -3.72 -14.90 -5.82
C GLU A 194 -3.44 -15.84 -4.64
N LYS A 195 -2.17 -16.02 -4.27
CA LYS A 195 -1.77 -16.81 -3.08
C LYS A 195 -2.29 -16.19 -1.78
N MET A 196 -2.19 -14.87 -1.65
CA MET A 196 -2.68 -14.14 -0.49
C MET A 196 -4.20 -14.28 -0.34
N ALA A 197 -4.95 -14.06 -1.40
CA ALA A 197 -6.41 -14.19 -1.40
C ALA A 197 -6.85 -15.63 -1.08
N ALA A 198 -6.19 -16.63 -1.66
CA ALA A 198 -6.47 -18.05 -1.39
C ALA A 198 -6.17 -18.48 0.07
N SER A 199 -5.40 -17.67 0.81
CA SER A 199 -5.02 -17.93 2.22
C SER A 199 -5.91 -17.19 3.24
N ILE A 200 -6.87 -16.40 2.79
CA ILE A 200 -7.81 -15.65 3.62
C ILE A 200 -9.24 -16.15 3.34
N ASP A 201 -9.96 -16.57 4.37
CA ASP A 201 -11.34 -17.03 4.23
C ASP A 201 -12.23 -15.94 3.60
N ASP A 202 -12.96 -16.29 2.54
CA ASP A 202 -13.92 -15.42 1.83
C ASP A 202 -13.32 -14.09 1.32
N ALA A 203 -12.02 -14.03 1.04
CA ALA A 203 -11.41 -12.83 0.48
C ALA A 203 -11.91 -12.55 -0.95
N MET A 204 -12.29 -11.31 -1.22
CA MET A 204 -12.61 -10.83 -2.56
C MET A 204 -11.30 -10.48 -3.29
N LEU A 205 -10.96 -11.19 -4.37
CA LEU A 205 -9.83 -10.85 -5.25
C LEU A 205 -10.33 -10.02 -6.44
N VAL A 206 -9.79 -8.81 -6.59
CA VAL A 206 -10.06 -7.92 -7.73
C VAL A 206 -8.76 -7.65 -8.48
N ILE A 207 -8.77 -7.94 -9.77
CA ILE A 207 -7.64 -7.70 -10.66
C ILE A 207 -7.99 -6.52 -11.56
N ILE A 208 -7.22 -5.45 -11.48
CA ILE A 208 -7.41 -4.24 -12.28
C ILE A 208 -6.62 -4.36 -13.57
N GLU A 209 -7.33 -4.36 -14.69
CA GLU A 209 -6.73 -4.45 -16.03
C GLU A 209 -6.01 -3.13 -16.38
N ASP A 210 -5.01 -3.20 -17.27
CA ASP A 210 -4.23 -2.06 -17.73
C ASP A 210 -3.62 -1.22 -16.59
N CYS A 211 -3.16 -1.90 -15.53
CA CYS A 211 -2.72 -1.30 -14.27
C CYS A 211 -1.41 -1.93 -13.78
N GLY A 212 -0.48 -1.09 -13.32
CA GLY A 212 0.73 -1.49 -12.61
C GLY A 212 0.55 -1.48 -11.10
N HIS A 213 1.52 -0.91 -10.36
CA HIS A 213 1.62 -0.97 -8.89
C HIS A 213 0.84 0.11 -8.16
N LEU A 214 0.31 1.09 -8.83
CA LEU A 214 -0.39 2.21 -8.19
C LEU A 214 -1.85 2.26 -8.65
N ALA A 215 -2.60 1.19 -8.40
CA ALA A 215 -3.99 1.07 -8.81
C ALA A 215 -4.86 2.29 -8.47
N PRO A 216 -4.74 2.94 -7.29
CA PRO A 216 -5.48 4.16 -6.98
C PRO A 216 -5.22 5.35 -7.90
N LEU A 217 -4.05 5.41 -8.55
CA LEU A 217 -3.66 6.48 -9.47
C LEU A 217 -3.78 6.07 -10.94
N GLU A 218 -3.51 4.80 -11.27
CA GLU A 218 -3.52 4.33 -12.65
C GLU A 218 -4.93 4.04 -13.17
N GLN A 219 -5.79 3.51 -12.30
CA GLN A 219 -7.17 3.15 -12.59
C GLN A 219 -8.08 3.59 -11.43
N PRO A 220 -8.20 4.91 -11.18
CA PRO A 220 -8.83 5.43 -9.96
C PRO A 220 -10.31 5.04 -9.84
N GLU A 221 -11.07 5.06 -10.94
CA GLU A 221 -12.49 4.73 -10.93
C GLU A 221 -12.74 3.26 -10.59
N ALA A 222 -11.98 2.34 -11.24
CA ALA A 222 -12.10 0.90 -11.01
C ALA A 222 -11.69 0.53 -9.57
N THR A 223 -10.60 1.13 -9.07
CA THR A 223 -10.13 0.94 -7.69
C THR A 223 -11.17 1.46 -6.69
N THR A 224 -11.74 2.63 -6.92
CA THR A 224 -12.78 3.21 -6.05
C THR A 224 -14.04 2.36 -6.05
N ALA A 225 -14.47 1.85 -7.20
CA ALA A 225 -15.64 0.97 -7.29
C ALA A 225 -15.44 -0.31 -6.46
N ALA A 226 -14.30 -0.97 -6.57
CA ALA A 226 -13.96 -2.15 -5.78
C ALA A 226 -13.91 -1.84 -4.27
N MET A 227 -13.30 -0.72 -3.88
CA MET A 227 -13.27 -0.29 -2.48
C MET A 227 -14.65 0.05 -1.94
N ARG A 228 -15.52 0.66 -2.74
CA ARG A 228 -16.90 0.96 -2.35
C ARG A 228 -17.71 -0.33 -2.12
N GLU A 229 -17.61 -1.30 -3.02
CA GLU A 229 -18.26 -2.60 -2.87
C GLU A 229 -17.82 -3.29 -1.58
N TRP A 230 -16.51 -3.35 -1.33
CA TRP A 230 -15.93 -3.91 -0.11
C TRP A 230 -16.39 -3.18 1.17
N LEU A 231 -16.51 -1.84 1.15
CA LEU A 231 -16.98 -1.07 2.31
C LEU A 231 -18.46 -1.30 2.62
N LEU A 232 -19.26 -1.65 1.62
CA LEU A 232 -20.71 -1.86 1.76
C LEU A 232 -21.09 -3.33 1.99
N ALA A 233 -20.17 -4.29 1.71
CA ALA A 233 -20.38 -5.71 1.99
C ALA A 233 -20.36 -5.99 3.49
#